data_2a72e2d8a0a080f4990b4c940f1021a9
#
_entry.id   2a72e2d8a0a080f4990b4c940f1021a9
#
_cell.length_a   1.000
_cell.length_b   1.000
_cell.length_c   1.000
_cell.angle_alpha   90.00
_cell.angle_beta   90.00
_cell.angle_gamma   90.00
#
_symmetry.space_group_name_H-M   'P 1'
#
loop_
_entity.id
_entity.type
_entity.pdbx_description
1 polymer ?
#
loop_
_entity_poly.entity_id
_entity_poly.type
_entity_poly.pdbx_seq_one_letter_code
_entity_poly.pdbx_strand_id
1 'polypeptide(L)'
;MTDVSVSSRTASESPLTERQWVRRGELLAAARRVFERDGYHGTTVSAVVQAAGLSQGAFYLYFTDKKGVFAALQDETATLLRRRIYWATRDEADARQRLEAGLKAYFEFYDEYAELIRRLTIEGLGIDESFEARQTEQYQTLATAFEPTLSDLGVRASAVAAFALLGMAAQLGYWQHFQRSDVTSMSAAALAQACASLFLNGAASIPRSLPQEGGTHA
;
A
#
# COMPACT_ATOMS: atom_id res chain seq x y z
N MET A 1 48.55 -19.86 -16.83
CA MET A 1 47.99 -20.53 -15.65
C MET A 1 48.11 -19.59 -14.48
N THR A 2 47.04 -18.89 -14.16
CA THR A 2 46.86 -18.29 -12.86
C THR A 2 45.34 -18.11 -12.66
N ASP A 3 44.82 -19.00 -11.86
CA ASP A 3 43.44 -19.17 -11.46
C ASP A 3 43.12 -18.05 -10.47
N VAL A 4 42.20 -17.14 -10.81
CA VAL A 4 41.65 -16.15 -9.87
C VAL A 4 40.26 -16.60 -9.50
N SER A 5 40.21 -17.40 -8.45
CA SER A 5 39.00 -17.82 -7.76
C SER A 5 38.35 -16.59 -7.11
N VAL A 6 37.32 -16.06 -7.76
CA VAL A 6 36.44 -15.04 -7.16
C VAL A 6 35.44 -15.76 -6.26
N SER A 7 35.76 -15.82 -4.98
CA SER A 7 34.85 -16.28 -3.92
C SER A 7 33.78 -15.23 -3.70
N SER A 8 32.63 -15.40 -4.34
CA SER A 8 31.39 -14.66 -4.00
C SER A 8 30.87 -15.16 -2.67
N ARG A 9 31.21 -14.44 -1.58
CA ARG A 9 30.54 -14.60 -0.28
C ARG A 9 29.13 -14.04 -0.41
N THR A 10 28.17 -14.89 -0.73
CA THR A 10 26.77 -14.67 -0.39
C THR A 10 26.67 -14.74 1.13
N ALA A 11 26.54 -13.58 1.78
CA ALA A 11 26.18 -13.53 3.18
C ALA A 11 24.79 -14.18 3.32
N SER A 12 24.73 -15.37 3.86
CA SER A 12 23.48 -16.01 4.29
C SER A 12 22.94 -15.16 5.45
N GLU A 13 21.94 -14.34 5.18
CA GLU A 13 21.23 -13.62 6.23
C GLU A 13 20.51 -14.64 7.10
N SER A 14 21.09 -14.92 8.26
CA SER A 14 20.41 -15.71 9.29
C SER A 14 19.12 -15.01 9.69
N PRO A 15 18.01 -15.75 9.87
CA PRO A 15 16.74 -15.14 10.26
C PRO A 15 16.91 -14.35 11.57
N LEU A 16 16.29 -13.17 11.64
CA LEU A 16 16.34 -12.33 12.82
C LEU A 16 15.78 -13.08 14.02
N THR A 17 16.45 -12.95 15.18
CA THR A 17 15.92 -13.43 16.45
C THR A 17 14.68 -12.64 16.86
N GLU A 18 13.85 -13.20 17.75
CA GLU A 18 12.65 -12.52 18.27
C GLU A 18 12.98 -11.12 18.83
N ARG A 19 14.07 -11.00 19.59
CA ARG A 19 14.53 -9.72 20.12
C ARG A 19 14.91 -8.71 19.01
N GLN A 20 15.48 -9.18 17.94
CA GLN A 20 15.83 -8.34 16.78
C GLN A 20 14.57 -7.90 16.04
N TRP A 21 13.56 -8.78 15.91
CA TRP A 21 12.26 -8.41 15.34
C TRP A 21 11.57 -7.30 16.14
N VAL A 22 11.56 -7.42 17.48
CA VAL A 22 11.00 -6.36 18.35
C VAL A 22 11.72 -5.03 18.12
N ARG A 23 13.06 -5.03 18.11
CA ARG A 23 13.86 -3.81 17.89
C ARG A 23 13.65 -3.20 16.52
N ARG A 24 13.54 -4.03 15.49
CA ARG A 24 13.20 -3.55 14.14
C ARG A 24 11.82 -2.90 14.12
N GLY A 25 10.85 -3.48 14.81
CA GLY A 25 9.50 -2.91 14.95
C GLY A 25 9.49 -1.57 15.69
N GLU A 26 10.27 -1.42 16.76
CA GLU A 26 10.43 -0.15 17.48
C GLU A 26 11.00 0.95 16.58
N LEU A 27 12.00 0.62 15.75
CA LEU A 27 12.55 1.55 14.76
C LEU A 27 11.54 1.94 13.70
N LEU A 28 10.76 0.99 13.17
CA LEU A 28 9.72 1.28 12.17
C LEU A 28 8.61 2.15 12.76
N ALA A 29 8.15 1.86 13.98
CA ALA A 29 7.15 2.68 14.65
C ALA A 29 7.66 4.12 14.93
N ALA A 30 8.93 4.28 15.30
CA ALA A 30 9.55 5.59 15.46
C ALA A 30 9.71 6.31 14.12
N ALA A 31 10.17 5.61 13.08
CA ALA A 31 10.32 6.15 11.73
C ALA A 31 8.97 6.64 11.19
N ARG A 32 7.89 5.87 11.37
CA ARG A 32 6.55 6.28 11.00
C ARG A 32 6.23 7.67 11.59
N ARG A 33 6.35 7.84 12.91
CA ARG A 33 6.04 9.13 13.57
C ARG A 33 6.89 10.28 13.05
N VAL A 34 8.17 10.03 12.76
CA VAL A 34 9.06 11.07 12.24
C VAL A 34 8.72 11.43 10.80
N PHE A 35 8.45 10.43 9.94
CA PHE A 35 8.01 10.69 8.55
C PHE A 35 6.65 11.39 8.48
N GLU A 36 5.68 10.99 9.31
CA GLU A 36 4.37 11.68 9.39
C GLU A 36 4.53 13.17 9.73
N ARG A 37 5.40 13.49 10.69
CA ARG A 37 5.64 14.86 11.13
C ARG A 37 6.48 15.68 10.13
N ASP A 38 7.62 15.14 9.70
CA ASP A 38 8.69 15.89 9.02
C ASP A 38 8.74 15.65 7.50
N GLY A 39 8.00 14.67 6.99
CA GLY A 39 8.10 14.22 5.61
C GLY A 39 9.39 13.47 5.31
N TYR A 40 9.56 13.02 4.05
CA TYR A 40 10.77 12.28 3.68
C TYR A 40 12.04 13.16 3.77
N HIS A 41 12.01 14.37 3.21
CA HIS A 41 13.19 15.23 3.14
C HIS A 41 13.62 15.74 4.51
N GLY A 42 12.67 16.08 5.39
CA GLY A 42 12.95 16.55 6.75
C GLY A 42 13.42 15.46 7.72
N THR A 43 13.14 14.20 7.40
CA THR A 43 13.55 13.06 8.25
C THR A 43 15.03 12.77 8.14
N THR A 44 15.67 12.51 9.29
CA THR A 44 17.05 12.02 9.40
C THR A 44 17.12 10.73 10.20
N VAL A 45 18.17 9.91 9.97
CA VAL A 45 18.42 8.71 10.79
C VAL A 45 18.56 9.07 12.26
N SER A 46 19.21 10.21 12.58
CA SER A 46 19.37 10.71 13.95
C SER A 46 18.01 10.97 14.63
N ALA A 47 17.05 11.59 13.91
CA ALA A 47 15.70 11.84 14.42
C ALA A 47 14.94 10.53 14.69
N VAL A 48 15.09 9.54 13.80
CA VAL A 48 14.45 8.22 13.96
C VAL A 48 14.99 7.48 15.18
N VAL A 49 16.32 7.39 15.35
CA VAL A 49 16.91 6.69 16.49
C VAL A 49 16.61 7.38 17.81
N GLN A 50 16.61 8.72 17.83
CA GLN A 50 16.20 9.50 18.99
C GLN A 50 14.75 9.22 19.38
N ALA A 51 13.83 9.19 18.39
CA ALA A 51 12.42 8.89 18.61
C ALA A 51 12.18 7.43 19.06
N ALA A 52 13.09 6.51 18.71
CA ALA A 52 13.06 5.11 19.12
C ALA A 52 13.72 4.85 20.48
N GLY A 53 14.48 5.84 21.03
CA GLY A 53 15.31 5.63 22.23
C GLY A 53 16.47 4.66 21.98
N LEU A 54 16.98 4.58 20.75
CA LEU A 54 18.04 3.67 20.32
C LEU A 54 19.29 4.41 19.85
N SER A 55 20.40 3.68 19.70
CA SER A 55 21.64 4.23 19.13
C SER A 55 21.63 4.15 17.60
N GLN A 56 22.45 4.98 16.95
CA GLN A 56 22.67 4.87 15.50
C GLN A 56 23.21 3.51 15.09
N GLY A 57 24.09 2.91 15.89
CA GLY A 57 24.59 1.56 15.64
C GLY A 57 23.48 0.52 15.62
N ALA A 58 22.46 0.65 16.47
CA ALA A 58 21.31 -0.22 16.46
C ALA A 58 20.47 -0.06 15.18
N PHE A 59 20.36 1.15 14.63
CA PHE A 59 19.66 1.38 13.36
C PHE A 59 20.33 0.64 12.20
N TYR A 60 21.64 0.77 12.08
CA TYR A 60 22.41 0.17 10.98
C TYR A 60 22.49 -1.36 11.02
N LEU A 61 22.03 -2.00 12.11
CA LEU A 61 21.82 -3.46 12.14
C LEU A 61 20.59 -3.89 11.33
N TYR A 62 19.64 -2.99 11.07
CA TYR A 62 18.35 -3.32 10.42
C TYR A 62 18.12 -2.58 9.11
N PHE A 63 18.66 -1.38 8.96
CA PHE A 63 18.46 -0.51 7.81
C PHE A 63 19.76 0.14 7.40
N THR A 64 20.05 0.15 6.11
CA THR A 64 21.27 0.77 5.57
C THR A 64 21.24 2.28 5.64
N ASP A 65 20.05 2.88 5.50
CA ASP A 65 19.87 4.32 5.42
C ASP A 65 18.40 4.71 5.60
N LYS A 66 18.09 5.98 5.45
CA LYS A 66 16.73 6.53 5.48
C LYS A 66 15.83 5.92 4.39
N LYS A 67 16.38 5.66 3.21
CA LYS A 67 15.67 5.05 2.09
C LYS A 67 15.20 3.63 2.44
N GLY A 68 16.08 2.83 3.06
CA GLY A 68 15.77 1.47 3.48
C GLY A 68 14.63 1.39 4.50
N VAL A 69 14.60 2.30 5.49
CA VAL A 69 13.50 2.31 6.48
C VAL A 69 12.20 2.85 5.87
N PHE A 70 12.26 3.79 4.92
CA PHE A 70 11.08 4.27 4.20
C PHE A 70 10.45 3.17 3.34
N ALA A 71 11.27 2.43 2.57
CA ALA A 71 10.83 1.27 1.80
C ALA A 71 10.18 0.20 2.69
N ALA A 72 10.77 -0.08 3.86
CA ALA A 72 10.20 -1.02 4.80
C ALA A 72 8.83 -0.56 5.36
N LEU A 73 8.64 0.74 5.56
CA LEU A 73 7.33 1.29 5.94
C LEU A 73 6.29 1.15 4.81
N GLN A 74 6.68 1.34 3.55
CA GLN A 74 5.79 1.07 2.42
C GLN A 74 5.31 -0.39 2.45
N ASP A 75 6.23 -1.36 2.60
CA ASP A 75 5.90 -2.79 2.64
C ASP A 75 5.02 -3.17 3.83
N GLU A 76 5.35 -2.66 5.02
CA GLU A 76 4.57 -2.92 6.24
C GLU A 76 3.16 -2.36 6.13
N THR A 77 3.02 -1.12 5.66
CA THR A 77 1.73 -0.44 5.48
C THR A 77 0.85 -1.19 4.46
N ALA A 78 1.41 -1.57 3.32
CA ALA A 78 0.70 -2.34 2.31
C ALA A 78 0.29 -3.74 2.82
N THR A 79 1.16 -4.39 3.58
CA THR A 79 0.86 -5.70 4.19
C THR A 79 -0.25 -5.59 5.23
N LEU A 80 -0.23 -4.55 6.06
CA LEU A 80 -1.26 -4.31 7.06
C LEU A 80 -2.62 -4.06 6.41
N LEU A 81 -2.68 -3.25 5.36
CA LEU A 81 -3.90 -2.99 4.60
C LEU A 81 -4.46 -4.29 3.99
N ARG A 82 -3.63 -5.08 3.29
CA ARG A 82 -4.06 -6.36 2.72
C ARG A 82 -4.63 -7.31 3.77
N ARG A 83 -3.98 -7.39 4.94
CA ARG A 83 -4.47 -8.23 6.05
C ARG A 83 -5.82 -7.75 6.57
N ARG A 84 -6.04 -6.45 6.72
CA ARG A 84 -7.35 -5.89 7.15
C ARG A 84 -8.46 -6.24 6.16
N ILE A 85 -8.19 -6.05 4.86
CA ILE A 85 -9.16 -6.41 3.83
C ILE A 85 -9.44 -7.91 3.84
N TYR A 86 -8.43 -8.75 3.91
CA TYR A 86 -8.58 -10.20 3.99
C TYR A 86 -9.48 -10.62 5.17
N TRP A 87 -9.22 -10.09 6.37
CA TRP A 87 -10.01 -10.42 7.55
C TRP A 87 -11.46 -9.90 7.47
N ALA A 88 -11.68 -8.76 6.83
CA ALA A 88 -13.02 -8.20 6.64
C ALA A 88 -13.85 -8.98 5.60
N THR A 89 -13.20 -9.66 4.66
CA THR A 89 -13.88 -10.26 3.50
C THR A 89 -14.00 -11.77 3.54
N ARG A 90 -13.16 -12.46 4.30
CA ARG A 90 -12.97 -13.92 4.23
C ARG A 90 -14.23 -14.74 4.55
N ASP A 91 -15.08 -14.25 5.45
CA ASP A 91 -16.27 -14.96 5.92
C ASP A 91 -17.57 -14.47 5.23
N GLU A 92 -17.46 -13.51 4.29
CA GLU A 92 -18.59 -12.95 3.54
C GLU A 92 -18.92 -13.81 2.30
N ALA A 93 -20.05 -14.47 2.35
CA ALA A 93 -20.50 -15.34 1.26
C ALA A 93 -21.08 -14.54 0.07
N ASP A 94 -21.81 -13.45 0.35
CA ASP A 94 -22.38 -12.60 -0.68
C ASP A 94 -21.31 -11.69 -1.29
N ALA A 95 -21.17 -11.75 -2.62
CA ALA A 95 -20.11 -11.04 -3.31
C ALA A 95 -20.24 -9.51 -3.21
N ARG A 96 -21.45 -8.96 -3.10
CA ARG A 96 -21.67 -7.53 -2.92
C ARG A 96 -21.29 -7.09 -1.51
N GLN A 97 -21.71 -7.84 -0.50
CA GLN A 97 -21.33 -7.58 0.90
C GLN A 97 -19.82 -7.72 1.07
N ARG A 98 -19.21 -8.71 0.44
CA ARG A 98 -17.74 -8.89 0.42
C ARG A 98 -17.02 -7.70 -0.20
N LEU A 99 -17.52 -7.14 -1.30
CA LEU A 99 -16.97 -5.94 -1.91
C LEU A 99 -17.07 -4.73 -0.96
N GLU A 100 -18.27 -4.51 -0.39
CA GLU A 100 -18.53 -3.40 0.54
C GLU A 100 -17.68 -3.53 1.82
N ALA A 101 -17.52 -4.74 2.37
CA ALA A 101 -16.67 -5.01 3.52
C ALA A 101 -15.18 -4.72 3.24
N GLY A 102 -14.69 -5.13 2.06
CA GLY A 102 -13.32 -4.85 1.64
C GLY A 102 -13.06 -3.34 1.46
N LEU A 103 -13.97 -2.64 0.82
CA LEU A 103 -13.88 -1.18 0.66
C LEU A 103 -14.01 -0.44 2.01
N LYS A 104 -14.89 -0.91 2.91
CA LYS A 104 -15.01 -0.34 4.26
C LYS A 104 -13.70 -0.49 5.02
N ALA A 105 -13.08 -1.68 5.00
CA ALA A 105 -11.77 -1.90 5.63
C ALA A 105 -10.67 -1.02 5.02
N TYR A 106 -10.72 -0.76 3.71
CA TYR A 106 -9.84 0.17 3.02
C TYR A 106 -10.01 1.60 3.54
N PHE A 107 -11.24 2.11 3.65
CA PHE A 107 -11.48 3.48 4.12
C PHE A 107 -11.19 3.64 5.62
N GLU A 108 -11.53 2.64 6.46
CA GLU A 108 -11.14 2.64 7.89
C GLU A 108 -9.61 2.68 8.05
N PHE A 109 -8.89 1.98 7.18
CA PHE A 109 -7.43 2.06 7.15
C PHE A 109 -6.95 3.46 6.74
N TYR A 110 -7.63 4.07 5.77
CA TYR A 110 -7.31 5.43 5.34
C TYR A 110 -7.57 6.44 6.46
N ASP A 111 -8.67 6.30 7.21
CA ASP A 111 -8.99 7.15 8.37
C ASP A 111 -7.88 7.11 9.44
N GLU A 112 -7.31 5.92 9.69
CA GLU A 112 -6.27 5.73 10.70
C GLU A 112 -4.87 6.16 10.25
N TYR A 113 -4.57 6.03 8.95
CA TYR A 113 -3.21 6.17 8.41
C TYR A 113 -3.09 7.26 7.34
N ALA A 114 -4.05 8.18 7.23
CA ALA A 114 -4.11 9.16 6.13
C ALA A 114 -2.79 9.90 5.90
N GLU A 115 -2.18 10.45 6.96
CA GLU A 115 -0.93 11.19 6.83
C GLU A 115 0.24 10.28 6.38
N LEU A 116 0.34 9.07 6.94
CA LEU A 116 1.34 8.10 6.50
C LEU A 116 1.15 7.73 5.02
N ILE A 117 -0.08 7.43 4.61
CA ILE A 117 -0.41 7.11 3.21
C ILE A 117 0.02 8.27 2.31
N ARG A 118 -0.32 9.50 2.67
CA ARG A 118 0.09 10.69 1.90
C ARG A 118 1.60 10.79 1.74
N ARG A 119 2.37 10.57 2.82
CA ARG A 119 3.84 10.58 2.79
C ARG A 119 4.40 9.47 1.93
N LEU A 120 3.88 8.26 2.07
CA LEU A 120 4.41 7.08 1.37
C LEU A 120 4.04 7.06 -0.11
N THR A 121 2.84 7.56 -0.49
CA THR A 121 2.33 7.44 -1.86
C THR A 121 2.54 8.71 -2.68
N ILE A 122 2.29 9.90 -2.12
CA ILE A 122 2.37 11.15 -2.88
C ILE A 122 3.76 11.76 -2.79
N GLU A 123 4.31 11.87 -1.57
CA GLU A 123 5.66 12.40 -1.41
C GLU A 123 6.74 11.40 -1.84
N GLY A 124 6.43 10.09 -1.81
CA GLY A 124 7.32 9.05 -2.31
C GLY A 124 7.57 9.11 -3.82
N LEU A 125 6.59 9.65 -4.58
CA LEU A 125 6.74 9.85 -6.02
C LEU A 125 7.81 10.91 -6.30
N GLY A 126 8.70 10.61 -7.25
CA GLY A 126 9.77 11.51 -7.65
C GLY A 126 10.97 11.59 -6.69
N ILE A 127 10.96 10.86 -5.56
CA ILE A 127 12.14 10.75 -4.69
C ILE A 127 13.14 9.74 -5.26
N ASP A 128 12.63 8.57 -5.65
CA ASP A 128 13.45 7.46 -6.13
C ASP A 128 12.61 6.45 -6.92
N GLU A 129 13.07 6.04 -8.09
CA GLU A 129 12.38 5.08 -8.96
C GLU A 129 12.03 3.76 -8.24
N SER A 130 12.83 3.34 -7.27
CA SER A 130 12.55 2.12 -6.49
C SER A 130 11.31 2.25 -5.60
N PHE A 131 10.95 3.46 -5.16
CA PHE A 131 9.72 3.70 -4.41
C PHE A 131 8.50 3.64 -5.31
N GLU A 132 8.61 4.18 -6.52
CA GLU A 132 7.55 4.13 -7.53
C GLU A 132 7.29 2.70 -8.00
N ALA A 133 8.34 1.93 -8.28
CA ALA A 133 8.24 0.53 -8.65
C ALA A 133 7.58 -0.30 -7.54
N ARG A 134 8.00 -0.10 -6.29
CA ARG A 134 7.42 -0.76 -5.11
C ARG A 134 5.95 -0.40 -4.91
N GLN A 135 5.59 0.87 -5.06
CA GLN A 135 4.21 1.32 -4.97
C GLN A 135 3.35 0.69 -6.06
N THR A 136 3.86 0.62 -7.29
CA THR A 136 3.17 -0.03 -8.41
C THR A 136 2.91 -1.51 -8.12
N GLU A 137 3.92 -2.25 -7.65
CA GLU A 137 3.79 -3.67 -7.28
C GLU A 137 2.76 -3.87 -6.15
N GLN A 138 2.79 -3.03 -5.11
CA GLN A 138 1.85 -3.08 -4.00
C GLN A 138 0.42 -2.79 -4.46
N TYR A 139 0.25 -1.83 -5.36
CA TYR A 139 -1.04 -1.48 -5.93
C TYR A 139 -1.59 -2.61 -6.80
N GLN A 140 -0.76 -3.22 -7.64
CA GLN A 140 -1.11 -4.41 -8.43
C GLN A 140 -1.54 -5.57 -7.52
N THR A 141 -0.75 -5.87 -6.49
CA THR A 141 -1.05 -6.94 -5.53
C THR A 141 -2.37 -6.69 -4.80
N LEU A 142 -2.67 -5.46 -4.46
CA LEU A 142 -3.95 -5.10 -3.83
C LEU A 142 -5.11 -5.22 -4.80
N ALA A 143 -4.94 -4.82 -6.07
CA ALA A 143 -5.94 -4.95 -7.11
C ALA A 143 -6.35 -6.41 -7.31
N THR A 144 -5.36 -7.30 -7.45
CA THR A 144 -5.63 -8.74 -7.64
C THR A 144 -6.43 -9.36 -6.50
N ALA A 145 -6.36 -8.82 -5.28
CA ALA A 145 -7.18 -9.30 -4.16
C ALA A 145 -8.69 -9.06 -4.34
N PHE A 146 -9.09 -8.09 -5.16
CA PHE A 146 -10.50 -7.81 -5.45
C PHE A 146 -11.04 -8.60 -6.66
N GLU A 147 -10.16 -9.12 -7.53
CA GLU A 147 -10.59 -9.80 -8.77
C GLU A 147 -11.56 -10.95 -8.56
N PRO A 148 -11.39 -11.87 -7.58
CA PRO A 148 -12.35 -12.94 -7.35
C PRO A 148 -13.74 -12.42 -7.03
N THR A 149 -13.83 -11.40 -6.16
CA THR A 149 -15.10 -10.78 -5.78
C THR A 149 -15.79 -10.11 -6.97
N LEU A 150 -15.03 -9.42 -7.82
CA LEU A 150 -15.56 -8.78 -9.03
C LEU A 150 -16.01 -9.82 -10.06
N SER A 151 -15.30 -10.93 -10.18
CA SER A 151 -15.69 -12.05 -11.02
C SER A 151 -17.02 -12.68 -10.56
N ASP A 152 -17.18 -12.90 -9.26
CA ASP A 152 -18.43 -13.41 -8.67
C ASP A 152 -19.63 -12.47 -8.89
N LEU A 153 -19.35 -11.15 -8.98
CA LEU A 153 -20.34 -10.12 -9.33
C LEU A 153 -20.63 -10.04 -10.85
N GLY A 154 -19.99 -10.89 -11.66
CA GLY A 154 -20.17 -10.90 -13.10
C GLY A 154 -19.46 -9.74 -13.83
N VAL A 155 -18.55 -9.03 -13.14
CA VAL A 155 -17.76 -7.96 -13.74
C VAL A 155 -16.73 -8.57 -14.69
N ARG A 156 -16.78 -8.16 -15.96
CA ARG A 156 -15.81 -8.62 -16.97
C ARG A 156 -14.54 -7.80 -16.91
N ALA A 157 -13.45 -8.33 -17.46
CA ALA A 157 -12.14 -7.69 -17.39
C ALA A 157 -11.76 -7.33 -15.93
N SER A 158 -11.86 -8.32 -15.03
CA SER A 158 -11.74 -8.13 -13.58
C SER A 158 -10.46 -7.42 -13.15
N ALA A 159 -9.35 -7.62 -13.85
CA ALA A 159 -8.09 -6.92 -13.58
C ALA A 159 -8.22 -5.40 -13.82
N VAL A 160 -8.74 -4.97 -15.00
CA VAL A 160 -8.96 -3.55 -15.29
C VAL A 160 -9.98 -2.94 -14.32
N ALA A 161 -11.04 -3.69 -14.02
CA ALA A 161 -12.07 -3.28 -13.09
C ALA A 161 -11.53 -3.11 -11.65
N ALA A 162 -10.66 -4.00 -11.21
CA ALA A 162 -10.01 -3.92 -9.91
C ALA A 162 -9.09 -2.68 -9.79
N PHE A 163 -8.33 -2.37 -10.83
CA PHE A 163 -7.54 -1.13 -10.89
C PHE A 163 -8.42 0.11 -10.85
N ALA A 164 -9.52 0.15 -11.61
CA ALA A 164 -10.46 1.27 -11.60
C ALA A 164 -11.11 1.44 -10.23
N LEU A 165 -11.54 0.35 -9.59
CA LEU A 165 -12.11 0.34 -8.25
C LEU A 165 -11.14 0.95 -7.22
N LEU A 166 -9.89 0.48 -7.22
CA LEU A 166 -8.88 0.99 -6.31
C LEU A 166 -8.53 2.46 -6.58
N GLY A 167 -8.47 2.86 -7.85
CA GLY A 167 -8.28 4.26 -8.23
C GLY A 167 -9.39 5.16 -7.68
N MET A 168 -10.65 4.72 -7.80
CA MET A 168 -11.80 5.41 -7.19
C MET A 168 -11.66 5.49 -5.66
N ALA A 169 -11.36 4.36 -5.01
CA ALA A 169 -11.23 4.32 -3.55
C ALA A 169 -10.08 5.21 -3.06
N ALA A 170 -8.92 5.17 -3.72
CA ALA A 170 -7.78 5.99 -3.38
C ALA A 170 -8.08 7.48 -3.51
N GLN A 171 -8.71 7.88 -4.62
CA GLN A 171 -9.07 9.28 -4.85
C GLN A 171 -10.14 9.78 -3.88
N LEU A 172 -11.14 8.94 -3.54
CA LEU A 172 -12.16 9.29 -2.54
C LEU A 172 -11.56 9.44 -1.15
N GLY A 173 -10.66 8.53 -0.74
CA GLY A 173 -9.93 8.63 0.52
C GLY A 173 -9.10 9.91 0.59
N TYR A 174 -8.32 10.20 -0.45
CA TYR A 174 -7.51 11.40 -0.52
C TYR A 174 -8.37 12.68 -0.47
N TRP A 175 -9.44 12.73 -1.26
CA TRP A 175 -10.37 13.86 -1.26
C TRP A 175 -10.98 14.11 0.13
N GLN A 176 -11.44 13.06 0.79
CA GLN A 176 -12.06 13.19 2.12
C GLN A 176 -11.12 13.77 3.17
N HIS A 177 -9.85 13.37 3.15
CA HIS A 177 -8.90 13.74 4.19
C HIS A 177 -8.13 15.03 3.91
N PHE A 178 -7.92 15.38 2.63
CA PHE A 178 -6.98 16.46 2.28
C PHE A 178 -7.56 17.56 1.39
N GLN A 179 -8.66 17.32 0.71
CA GLN A 179 -9.23 18.31 -0.23
C GLN A 179 -10.58 18.88 0.23
N ARG A 180 -11.22 18.24 1.18
CA ARG A 180 -12.53 18.65 1.63
C ARG A 180 -12.42 19.70 2.73
N SER A 181 -13.01 20.88 2.52
CA SER A 181 -12.83 22.03 3.41
C SER A 181 -13.98 22.30 4.40
N ASP A 182 -15.18 21.70 4.25
CA ASP A 182 -16.36 22.27 4.92
C ASP A 182 -17.54 21.36 5.20
N VAL A 183 -17.48 20.06 4.97
CA VAL A 183 -18.68 19.23 5.12
C VAL A 183 -18.43 18.04 6.04
N THR A 184 -19.47 17.62 6.74
CA THR A 184 -19.52 16.44 7.59
C THR A 184 -18.78 15.26 6.95
N SER A 185 -17.72 14.79 7.60
CA SER A 185 -16.97 13.61 7.19
C SER A 185 -17.93 12.45 6.96
N MET A 186 -17.80 11.78 5.82
CA MET A 186 -18.53 10.54 5.57
C MET A 186 -17.87 9.41 6.35
N SER A 187 -18.66 8.50 6.93
CA SER A 187 -18.09 7.31 7.54
C SER A 187 -17.48 6.38 6.47
N ALA A 188 -16.49 5.58 6.87
CA ALA A 188 -15.91 4.56 6.01
C ALA A 188 -16.97 3.64 5.37
N ALA A 189 -18.03 3.30 6.12
CA ALA A 189 -19.15 2.51 5.61
C ALA A 189 -19.94 3.24 4.50
N ALA A 190 -20.23 4.54 4.70
CA ALA A 190 -20.93 5.35 3.71
C ALA A 190 -20.11 5.54 2.43
N LEU A 191 -18.78 5.75 2.56
CA LEU A 191 -17.88 5.83 1.41
C LEU A 191 -17.78 4.48 0.67
N ALA A 192 -17.74 3.37 1.40
CA ALA A 192 -17.70 2.04 0.80
C ALA A 192 -18.96 1.75 -0.02
N GLN A 193 -20.13 2.03 0.54
CA GLN A 193 -21.41 1.85 -0.16
C GLN A 193 -21.51 2.76 -1.40
N ALA A 194 -21.12 4.03 -1.28
CA ALA A 194 -21.12 4.96 -2.40
C ALA A 194 -20.17 4.49 -3.51
N CYS A 195 -18.93 4.12 -3.15
CA CYS A 195 -17.92 3.62 -4.07
C CYS A 195 -18.39 2.34 -4.79
N ALA A 196 -18.88 1.35 -4.04
CA ALA A 196 -19.40 0.11 -4.59
C ALA A 196 -20.60 0.35 -5.53
N SER A 197 -21.55 1.20 -5.14
CA SER A 197 -22.71 1.52 -5.94
C SER A 197 -22.36 2.24 -7.24
N LEU A 198 -21.49 3.25 -7.19
CA LEU A 198 -21.01 3.95 -8.39
C LEU A 198 -20.26 3.00 -9.32
N PHE A 199 -19.37 2.19 -8.76
CA PHE A 199 -18.59 1.25 -9.52
C PHE A 199 -19.45 0.17 -10.21
N LEU A 200 -20.34 -0.47 -9.48
CA LEU A 200 -21.17 -1.55 -10.02
C LEU A 200 -22.19 -1.05 -11.04
N ASN A 201 -22.78 0.11 -10.84
CA ASN A 201 -23.72 0.71 -11.80
C ASN A 201 -22.99 1.17 -13.07
N GLY A 202 -21.76 1.71 -12.96
CA GLY A 202 -20.92 2.03 -14.08
C GLY A 202 -20.34 0.79 -14.76
N ALA A 203 -19.86 -0.18 -13.98
CA ALA A 203 -19.29 -1.42 -14.51
C ALA A 203 -20.28 -2.27 -15.33
N ALA A 204 -21.57 -2.20 -15.02
CA ALA A 204 -22.62 -2.87 -15.79
C ALA A 204 -22.74 -2.34 -17.23
N SER A 205 -22.26 -1.15 -17.52
CA SER A 205 -22.26 -0.50 -18.82
C SER A 205 -21.01 -0.75 -19.66
N ILE A 206 -19.98 -1.42 -19.13
CA ILE A 206 -18.76 -1.72 -19.89
C ILE A 206 -19.09 -2.72 -21.01
N PRO A 207 -18.74 -2.40 -22.28
CA PRO A 207 -18.99 -3.29 -23.41
C PRO A 207 -18.39 -4.67 -23.18
N ARG A 208 -19.08 -5.72 -23.65
CA ARG A 208 -18.67 -7.12 -23.50
C ARG A 208 -17.33 -7.45 -24.16
N SER A 209 -16.85 -6.61 -25.05
CA SER A 209 -15.52 -6.67 -25.66
C SER A 209 -14.95 -5.24 -25.73
N LEU A 210 -13.83 -5.01 -25.06
CA LEU A 210 -13.02 -3.83 -25.35
C LEU A 210 -12.43 -4.02 -26.77
N PRO A 211 -12.36 -2.97 -27.60
CA PRO A 211 -11.66 -3.07 -28.87
C PRO A 211 -10.22 -3.53 -28.60
N GLN A 212 -9.86 -4.67 -29.16
CA GLN A 212 -8.45 -5.04 -29.22
C GLN A 212 -7.82 -4.06 -30.22
N GLU A 213 -6.91 -3.22 -29.78
CA GLU A 213 -6.08 -2.45 -30.70
C GLU A 213 -5.36 -3.47 -31.58
N GLY A 214 -5.80 -3.52 -32.83
CA GLY A 214 -5.17 -4.33 -33.87
C GLY A 214 -3.73 -3.86 -33.99
N GLY A 215 -2.77 -4.67 -33.54
CA GLY A 215 -1.37 -4.47 -33.80
C GLY A 215 -1.12 -4.51 -35.30
N THR A 216 -1.16 -3.35 -35.92
CA THR A 216 -0.63 -3.17 -37.29
C THR A 216 0.76 -2.61 -37.12
N HIS A 217 1.70 -3.51 -36.85
CA HIS A 217 3.10 -3.25 -37.21
C HIS A 217 3.28 -3.72 -38.65
N ALA A 218 3.22 -2.78 -39.58
CA ALA A 218 3.79 -2.90 -40.90
C ALA A 218 5.13 -2.16 -40.93
#